data_ae115e4dd430773f5d044ce987fafa03
#
_entry.id   ae115e4dd430773f5d044ce987fafa03
#
_cell.length_a   1.000
_cell.length_b   1.000
_cell.length_c   1.000
_cell.angle_alpha   90.00
_cell.angle_beta   90.00
_cell.angle_gamma   90.00
#
_symmetry.space_group_name_H-M   'P 1'
#
loop_
_entity.id
_entity.type
_entity.pdbx_description
1 polymer ?
#
loop_
_entity_poly.entity_id
_entity_poly.type
_entity_poly.pdbx_seq_one_letter_code
_entity_poly.pdbx_strand_id
1 'polypeptide(L)'
;DLGADKVVMYRYNQGILLEDSDYTLNVLPGSGPRHMIFSKDGRFAYLVNEIANNIMVFKYNEGRFNLIQAIHCVPRHFKGFSSASAIRLTSSGDHLFVSNRGHDSIAMYRVNKESGKISLLYMVHTGKGPRDFNIIDDQYLIVGCQDDNILQVLTFDEPNEKLLLSDSSIELPAPVCIAVER
;
A
#
# COMPACT_ATOMS: atom_id res chain seq x y z
N ASP A 1 14.28 1.98 1.62
CA ASP A 1 15.03 1.59 2.82
C ASP A 1 14.34 2.16 4.05
N LEU A 2 13.77 1.27 4.86
CA LEU A 2 12.97 1.61 6.04
C LEU A 2 13.82 2.30 7.12
N GLY A 3 15.04 1.79 7.35
CA GLY A 3 15.90 2.27 8.43
C GLY A 3 16.66 3.56 8.09
N ALA A 4 16.82 3.86 6.80
CA ALA A 4 17.51 5.06 6.33
C ALA A 4 16.55 6.19 5.93
N ASP A 5 15.23 5.97 6.02
CA ASP A 5 14.19 6.91 5.59
C ASP A 5 14.37 7.39 4.13
N LYS A 6 14.69 6.43 3.23
CA LYS A 6 15.01 6.73 1.84
C LYS A 6 14.34 5.77 0.86
N VAL A 7 14.03 6.29 -0.33
CA VAL A 7 13.78 5.48 -1.53
C VAL A 7 14.97 5.68 -2.45
N VAL A 8 15.83 4.66 -2.53
CA VAL A 8 17.07 4.72 -3.34
C VAL A 8 16.72 4.39 -4.78
N MET A 9 17.21 5.20 -5.71
CA MET A 9 17.00 5.04 -7.14
C MET A 9 18.21 4.40 -7.81
N TYR A 10 17.94 3.46 -8.71
CA TYR A 10 18.94 2.82 -9.53
C TYR A 10 18.59 2.95 -11.00
N ARG A 11 19.59 3.23 -11.83
CA ARG A 11 19.47 3.05 -13.28
C ARG A 11 19.84 1.62 -13.63
N TYR A 12 18.97 0.99 -14.42
CA TYR A 12 19.27 -0.33 -14.98
C TYR A 12 19.88 -0.16 -16.37
N ASN A 13 21.04 -0.74 -16.58
CA ASN A 13 21.72 -0.77 -17.88
C ASN A 13 22.35 -2.14 -18.11
N GLN A 14 21.85 -2.90 -19.07
CA GLN A 14 22.40 -4.18 -19.52
C GLN A 14 22.78 -5.15 -18.38
N GLY A 15 21.88 -5.34 -17.41
CA GLY A 15 22.10 -6.24 -16.26
C GLY A 15 22.81 -5.59 -15.08
N ILE A 16 23.26 -4.35 -15.19
CA ILE A 16 23.95 -3.62 -14.13
C ILE A 16 23.01 -2.60 -13.50
N LEU A 17 22.96 -2.55 -12.16
CA LEU A 17 22.28 -1.52 -11.39
C LEU A 17 23.32 -0.47 -10.95
N LEU A 18 23.11 0.77 -11.34
CA LEU A 18 23.93 1.92 -10.95
C LEU A 18 23.10 2.84 -10.06
N GLU A 19 23.54 3.06 -8.84
CA GLU A 19 22.88 3.98 -7.92
C GLU A 19 22.87 5.40 -8.51
N ASP A 20 21.71 6.04 -8.43
CA ASP A 20 21.50 7.41 -8.90
C ASP A 20 21.12 8.30 -7.70
N SER A 21 22.15 8.74 -6.98
CA SER A 21 22.00 9.52 -5.76
C SER A 21 21.26 10.85 -5.96
N ASP A 22 21.32 11.43 -7.18
CA ASP A 22 20.67 12.70 -7.51
C ASP A 22 19.12 12.58 -7.53
N TYR A 23 18.62 11.35 -7.63
CA TYR A 23 17.19 11.04 -7.66
C TYR A 23 16.72 10.30 -6.41
N THR A 24 17.58 10.05 -5.43
CA THR A 24 17.19 9.45 -4.16
C THR A 24 16.15 10.34 -3.45
N LEU A 25 14.98 9.76 -3.14
CA LEU A 25 13.93 10.44 -2.39
C LEU A 25 14.19 10.26 -0.88
N ASN A 26 14.49 11.33 -0.18
CA ASN A 26 14.53 11.35 1.27
C ASN A 26 13.14 11.69 1.81
N VAL A 27 12.64 10.90 2.76
CA VAL A 27 11.41 11.20 3.49
C VAL A 27 11.72 11.74 4.88
N LEU A 28 10.71 12.17 5.62
CA LEU A 28 10.93 12.68 6.98
C LEU A 28 11.52 11.58 7.87
N PRO A 29 12.48 11.91 8.75
CA PRO A 29 13.04 10.96 9.71
C PRO A 29 11.95 10.27 10.54
N GLY A 30 12.05 8.95 10.69
CA GLY A 30 11.07 8.12 11.37
C GLY A 30 9.86 7.75 10.50
N SER A 31 9.88 8.02 9.20
CA SER A 31 8.79 7.62 8.30
C SER A 31 8.77 6.12 8.04
N GLY A 32 9.93 5.49 7.82
CA GLY A 32 10.05 4.07 7.49
C GLY A 32 9.37 3.71 6.16
N PRO A 33 9.87 4.20 5.01
CA PRO A 33 9.29 3.89 3.71
C PRO A 33 9.38 2.40 3.41
N ARG A 34 8.28 1.80 2.92
CA ARG A 34 8.18 0.36 2.75
C ARG A 34 7.88 -0.05 1.31
N HIS A 35 6.67 0.18 0.83
CA HIS A 35 6.27 -0.13 -0.55
C HIS A 35 5.88 1.14 -1.29
N MET A 36 6.23 1.19 -2.58
CA MET A 36 5.85 2.25 -3.49
C MET A 36 5.19 1.64 -4.73
N ILE A 37 4.12 2.26 -5.19
CA ILE A 37 3.45 1.92 -6.44
C ILE A 37 3.23 3.18 -7.27
N PHE A 38 3.12 3.02 -8.58
CA PHE A 38 2.84 4.11 -9.50
C PHE A 38 1.42 4.03 -10.03
N SER A 39 0.83 5.20 -10.37
CA SER A 39 -0.38 5.25 -11.18
C SER A 39 -0.12 4.60 -12.55
N LYS A 40 -1.18 4.09 -13.19
CA LYS A 40 -1.06 3.38 -14.47
C LYS A 40 -0.38 4.20 -15.58
N ASP A 41 -0.57 5.51 -15.55
CA ASP A 41 0.03 6.46 -16.50
C ASP A 41 1.41 6.97 -16.05
N GLY A 42 1.91 6.51 -14.92
CA GLY A 42 3.23 6.86 -14.37
C GLY A 42 3.35 8.29 -13.85
N ARG A 43 2.28 9.10 -13.80
CA ARG A 43 2.34 10.50 -13.37
C ARG A 43 2.39 10.68 -11.86
N PHE A 44 1.93 9.69 -11.10
CA PHE A 44 1.87 9.75 -9.65
C PHE A 44 2.49 8.51 -9.02
N ALA A 45 3.06 8.69 -7.83
CA ALA A 45 3.59 7.62 -7.00
C ALA A 45 2.97 7.68 -5.60
N TYR A 46 2.69 6.51 -5.04
CA TYR A 46 2.09 6.32 -3.72
C TYR A 46 3.06 5.50 -2.88
N LEU A 47 3.61 6.13 -1.85
CA LEU A 47 4.56 5.52 -0.92
C LEU A 47 3.88 5.28 0.41
N VAL A 48 3.80 4.03 0.83
CA VAL A 48 3.36 3.70 2.19
C VAL A 48 4.57 3.68 3.12
N ASN A 49 4.43 4.39 4.26
CA ASN A 49 5.42 4.44 5.32
C ASN A 49 4.96 3.60 6.50
N GLU A 50 5.78 2.61 6.85
CA GLU A 50 5.46 1.61 7.88
C GLU A 50 5.40 2.23 9.27
N ILE A 51 6.41 3.04 9.64
CA ILE A 51 6.55 3.58 10.99
C ILE A 51 5.61 4.78 11.20
N ALA A 52 5.55 5.69 10.23
CA ALA A 52 4.69 6.88 10.32
C ALA A 52 3.20 6.56 10.06
N ASN A 53 2.84 5.34 9.64
CA ASN A 53 1.46 4.93 9.32
C ASN A 53 0.75 5.91 8.39
N ASN A 54 1.41 6.32 7.33
CA ASN A 54 0.85 7.23 6.35
C ASN A 54 1.17 6.82 4.91
N ILE A 55 0.43 7.41 3.98
CA ILE A 55 0.71 7.36 2.55
C ILE A 55 1.18 8.75 2.14
N MET A 56 2.32 8.80 1.49
CA MET A 56 2.80 10.00 0.78
C MET A 56 2.48 9.86 -0.69
N VAL A 57 1.81 10.86 -1.26
CA VAL A 57 1.46 10.94 -2.67
C VAL A 57 2.35 11.95 -3.35
N PHE A 58 2.99 11.53 -4.42
CA PHE A 58 3.91 12.37 -5.20
C PHE A 58 3.42 12.53 -6.63
N LYS A 59 3.57 13.72 -7.17
CA LYS A 59 3.66 13.91 -8.61
C LYS A 59 5.04 13.47 -9.04
N TYR A 60 5.10 12.54 -10.01
CA TYR A 60 6.34 11.97 -10.53
C TYR A 60 6.61 12.48 -11.95
N ASN A 61 7.84 12.85 -12.20
CA ASN A 61 8.32 13.20 -13.53
C ASN A 61 9.81 12.91 -13.64
N GLU A 62 10.21 12.02 -14.54
CA GLU A 62 11.61 11.74 -14.91
C GLU A 62 12.54 11.55 -13.70
N GLY A 63 12.16 10.70 -12.76
CA GLY A 63 12.96 10.39 -11.55
C GLY A 63 12.71 11.35 -10.37
N ARG A 64 12.01 12.46 -10.57
CA ARG A 64 11.75 13.45 -9.52
C ARG A 64 10.38 13.29 -8.89
N PHE A 65 10.35 13.37 -7.55
CA PHE A 65 9.15 13.22 -6.74
C PHE A 65 8.80 14.55 -6.07
N ASN A 66 7.62 15.10 -6.39
CA ASN A 66 7.09 16.30 -5.73
C ASN A 66 5.92 15.88 -4.84
N LEU A 67 6.07 16.04 -3.52
CA LEU A 67 5.02 15.70 -2.55
C LEU A 67 3.79 16.59 -2.77
N ILE A 68 2.62 15.96 -2.93
CA ILE A 68 1.33 16.67 -3.13
C ILE A 68 0.30 16.35 -2.05
N GLN A 69 0.51 15.27 -1.29
CA GLN A 69 -0.37 14.89 -0.17
C GLN A 69 0.36 13.93 0.79
N ALA A 70 0.02 14.02 2.08
CA ALA A 70 0.29 12.99 3.07
C ALA A 70 -0.99 12.73 3.86
N ILE A 71 -1.36 11.44 4.03
CA ILE A 71 -2.59 11.03 4.70
C ILE A 71 -2.33 9.81 5.58
N HIS A 72 -2.89 9.79 6.79
CA HIS A 72 -2.75 8.64 7.70
C HIS A 72 -3.50 7.40 7.19
N CYS A 73 -2.91 6.23 7.44
CA CYS A 73 -3.48 4.92 7.09
C CYS A 73 -4.45 4.38 8.15
N VAL A 74 -4.47 4.97 9.35
CA VAL A 74 -5.35 4.61 10.47
C VAL A 74 -6.07 5.84 10.99
N PRO A 75 -7.20 5.69 11.69
CA PRO A 75 -7.93 6.82 12.27
C PRO A 75 -7.06 7.60 13.27
N ARG A 76 -7.14 8.92 13.26
CA ARG A 76 -6.33 9.79 14.16
C ARG A 76 -6.59 9.54 15.65
N HIS A 77 -7.76 9.02 16.01
CA HIS A 77 -8.10 8.68 17.40
C HIS A 77 -7.62 7.29 17.83
N PHE A 78 -7.11 6.48 16.91
CA PHE A 78 -6.52 5.19 17.25
C PHE A 78 -5.26 5.39 18.09
N LYS A 79 -5.21 4.73 19.27
CA LYS A 79 -4.12 4.87 20.24
C LYS A 79 -3.23 3.62 20.38
N GLY A 80 -3.60 2.56 19.68
CA GLY A 80 -2.81 1.31 19.66
C GLY A 80 -1.56 1.41 18.79
N PHE A 81 -0.74 0.38 18.86
CA PHE A 81 0.34 0.18 17.91
C PHE A 81 -0.26 -0.12 16.52
N SER A 82 0.28 0.50 15.50
CA SER A 82 0.00 0.15 14.12
C SER A 82 1.22 0.34 13.25
N SER A 83 1.37 -0.50 12.24
CA SER A 83 2.38 -0.34 11.20
C SER A 83 1.78 -0.67 9.84
N ALA A 84 1.74 0.34 8.96
CA ALA A 84 1.25 0.17 7.60
C ALA A 84 2.15 -0.80 6.83
N SER A 85 1.58 -1.61 5.93
CA SER A 85 2.33 -2.69 5.32
C SER A 85 2.28 -2.68 3.79
N ALA A 86 1.33 -3.33 3.17
CA ALA A 86 1.24 -3.40 1.73
C ALA A 86 0.35 -2.29 1.15
N ILE A 87 0.60 -1.92 -0.10
CA ILE A 87 -0.19 -0.96 -0.87
C ILE A 87 -0.43 -1.51 -2.27
N ARG A 88 -1.67 -1.43 -2.77
CA ARG A 88 -2.05 -1.88 -4.12
C ARG A 88 -3.07 -0.95 -4.74
N LEU A 89 -3.07 -0.86 -6.07
CA LEU A 89 -4.08 -0.19 -6.90
C LEU A 89 -4.90 -1.20 -7.67
N THR A 90 -6.18 -0.90 -7.91
CA THR A 90 -6.99 -1.62 -8.91
C THR A 90 -6.41 -1.46 -10.30
N SER A 91 -6.77 -2.34 -11.23
CA SER A 91 -6.34 -2.24 -12.62
C SER A 91 -6.87 -0.97 -13.31
N SER A 92 -8.04 -0.49 -12.88
CA SER A 92 -8.61 0.79 -13.30
C SER A 92 -7.80 1.99 -12.79
N GLY A 93 -7.11 1.84 -11.64
CA GLY A 93 -6.43 2.92 -10.93
C GLY A 93 -7.38 3.86 -10.18
N ASP A 94 -8.67 3.49 -10.02
CA ASP A 94 -9.67 4.30 -9.32
C ASP A 94 -9.63 4.12 -7.81
N HIS A 95 -9.15 2.94 -7.35
CA HIS A 95 -9.09 2.62 -5.93
C HIS A 95 -7.70 2.16 -5.51
N LEU A 96 -7.32 2.57 -4.29
CA LEU A 96 -6.06 2.21 -3.65
C LEU A 96 -6.36 1.58 -2.30
N PHE A 97 -5.65 0.50 -1.98
CA PHE A 97 -5.78 -0.22 -0.73
C PHE A 97 -4.46 -0.26 0.03
N VAL A 98 -4.55 -0.19 1.37
CA VAL A 98 -3.40 -0.30 2.28
C VAL A 98 -3.74 -1.23 3.43
N SER A 99 -2.85 -2.14 3.77
CA SER A 99 -2.98 -2.99 4.96
C SER A 99 -2.27 -2.37 6.16
N ASN A 100 -2.89 -2.50 7.35
CA ASN A 100 -2.43 -1.92 8.62
C ASN A 100 -2.33 -3.02 9.67
N ARG A 101 -1.12 -3.42 10.03
CA ARG A 101 -0.86 -4.39 11.11
C ARG A 101 -1.01 -3.70 12.47
N GLY A 102 -1.61 -4.37 13.44
CA GLY A 102 -1.91 -3.84 14.77
C GLY A 102 -3.24 -3.09 14.84
N HIS A 103 -3.60 -2.27 13.83
CA HIS A 103 -4.98 -1.84 13.62
C HIS A 103 -5.82 -2.95 12.97
N ASP A 104 -5.14 -3.90 12.31
CA ASP A 104 -5.68 -5.11 11.69
C ASP A 104 -6.84 -4.78 10.72
N SER A 105 -6.48 -4.05 9.67
CA SER A 105 -7.45 -3.58 8.67
C SER A 105 -6.86 -3.42 7.28
N ILE A 106 -7.76 -3.41 6.29
CA ILE A 106 -7.51 -2.87 4.96
C ILE A 106 -8.22 -1.50 4.87
N ALA A 107 -7.45 -0.45 4.63
CA ALA A 107 -7.98 0.88 4.33
C ALA A 107 -8.17 1.03 2.82
N MET A 108 -9.35 1.51 2.41
CA MET A 108 -9.74 1.73 1.02
C MET A 108 -9.82 3.23 0.72
N TYR A 109 -9.20 3.65 -0.37
CA TYR A 109 -9.17 5.04 -0.83
C TYR A 109 -9.67 5.14 -2.26
N ARG A 110 -10.39 6.23 -2.55
CA ARG A 110 -10.67 6.67 -3.92
C ARG A 110 -9.50 7.50 -4.44
N VAL A 111 -9.10 7.27 -5.68
CA VAL A 111 -8.03 8.01 -6.37
C VAL A 111 -8.64 9.05 -7.33
N ASN A 112 -8.23 10.28 -7.23
CA ASN A 112 -8.50 11.29 -8.25
C ASN A 112 -7.40 11.23 -9.31
N LYS A 113 -7.69 10.67 -10.47
CA LYS A 113 -6.70 10.45 -11.56
C LYS A 113 -6.11 11.73 -12.14
N GLU A 114 -6.77 12.87 -12.01
CA GLU A 114 -6.26 14.15 -12.54
C GLU A 114 -5.22 14.77 -11.61
N SER A 115 -5.48 14.74 -10.31
CA SER A 115 -4.60 15.34 -9.29
C SER A 115 -3.66 14.33 -8.61
N GLY A 116 -3.90 13.02 -8.75
CA GLY A 116 -3.22 11.94 -8.03
C GLY A 116 -3.62 11.81 -6.57
N LYS A 117 -4.38 12.76 -6.02
CA LYS A 117 -4.77 12.76 -4.61
C LYS A 117 -5.71 11.61 -4.28
N ILE A 118 -5.63 11.15 -3.03
CA ILE A 118 -6.47 10.07 -2.50
C ILE A 118 -7.36 10.57 -1.37
N SER A 119 -8.55 9.96 -1.24
CA SER A 119 -9.48 10.21 -0.15
C SER A 119 -9.91 8.89 0.47
N LEU A 120 -9.80 8.78 1.79
CA LEU A 120 -10.24 7.60 2.53
C LEU A 120 -11.75 7.43 2.35
N LEU A 121 -12.17 6.24 1.94
CA LEU A 121 -13.56 5.83 1.92
C LEU A 121 -13.95 5.22 3.27
N TYR A 122 -13.32 4.11 3.62
CA TYR A 122 -13.49 3.43 4.91
C TYR A 122 -12.40 2.37 5.13
N MET A 123 -12.50 1.66 6.26
CA MET A 123 -11.61 0.57 6.63
C MET A 123 -12.41 -0.67 6.98
N VAL A 124 -11.92 -1.83 6.57
CA VAL A 124 -12.48 -3.14 6.92
C VAL A 124 -11.50 -3.88 7.81
N HIS A 125 -11.96 -4.35 8.97
CA HIS A 125 -11.14 -5.17 9.86
C HIS A 125 -10.90 -6.56 9.26
N THR A 126 -9.70 -7.08 9.49
CA THR A 126 -9.22 -8.40 9.06
C THR A 126 -8.81 -9.22 10.29
N GLY A 127 -8.26 -10.40 10.08
CA GLY A 127 -7.44 -11.08 11.06
C GLY A 127 -6.18 -10.30 11.39
N LYS A 128 -5.46 -10.72 12.43
CA LYS A 128 -4.31 -10.00 12.98
C LYS A 128 -3.11 -10.03 12.05
N GLY A 129 -2.43 -8.89 11.98
CA GLY A 129 -1.20 -8.75 11.24
C GLY A 129 -1.35 -8.88 9.72
N PRO A 130 -2.25 -8.13 9.02
CA PRO A 130 -2.39 -8.19 7.56
C PRO A 130 -1.12 -7.64 6.90
N ARG A 131 -0.13 -8.53 6.68
CA ARG A 131 1.22 -8.15 6.25
C ARG A 131 1.32 -7.90 4.75
N ASP A 132 0.63 -8.70 3.96
CA ASP A 132 0.54 -8.52 2.51
C ASP A 132 -0.85 -8.92 2.01
N PHE A 133 -1.20 -8.40 0.86
CA PHE A 133 -2.42 -8.77 0.13
C PHE A 133 -2.21 -8.56 -1.35
N ASN A 134 -3.03 -9.20 -2.17
CA ASN A 134 -3.09 -8.93 -3.59
C ASN A 134 -4.54 -8.84 -4.06
N ILE A 135 -4.74 -8.15 -5.19
CA ILE A 135 -6.05 -7.98 -5.83
C ILE A 135 -6.14 -8.95 -6.99
N ILE A 136 -7.24 -9.70 -7.06
CA ILE A 136 -7.54 -10.66 -8.11
C ILE A 136 -8.79 -10.21 -8.84
N ASP A 137 -8.67 -10.09 -10.18
CA ASP A 137 -9.75 -9.71 -11.12
C ASP A 137 -10.50 -8.43 -10.72
N ASP A 138 -9.85 -7.53 -9.98
CA ASP A 138 -10.45 -6.33 -9.37
C ASP A 138 -11.74 -6.61 -8.56
N GLN A 139 -11.94 -7.87 -8.11
CA GLN A 139 -13.11 -8.31 -7.37
C GLN A 139 -12.79 -8.87 -5.99
N TYR A 140 -11.58 -9.40 -5.82
CA TYR A 140 -11.19 -10.06 -4.58
C TYR A 140 -9.86 -9.54 -4.08
N LEU A 141 -9.75 -9.35 -2.76
CA LEU A 141 -8.46 -9.17 -2.09
C LEU A 141 -8.17 -10.42 -1.28
N ILE A 142 -7.05 -11.08 -1.57
CA ILE A 142 -6.51 -12.15 -0.73
C ILE A 142 -5.54 -11.53 0.25
N VAL A 143 -5.80 -11.66 1.54
CA VAL A 143 -5.05 -11.01 2.62
C VAL A 143 -4.34 -12.06 3.49
N GLY A 144 -3.03 -11.92 3.61
CA GLY A 144 -2.21 -12.73 4.53
C GLY A 144 -2.17 -12.12 5.92
N CYS A 145 -2.91 -12.71 6.87
CA CYS A 145 -2.95 -12.31 8.27
C CYS A 145 -1.89 -13.09 9.05
N GLN A 146 -0.67 -12.56 9.10
CA GLN A 146 0.52 -13.24 9.60
C GLN A 146 0.36 -13.76 11.04
N ASP A 147 -0.23 -12.92 11.92
CA ASP A 147 -0.27 -13.20 13.35
C ASP A 147 -1.43 -14.14 13.74
N ASP A 148 -2.45 -14.24 12.89
CA ASP A 148 -3.55 -15.21 13.04
C ASP A 148 -3.31 -16.51 12.23
N ASN A 149 -2.24 -16.60 11.44
CA ASN A 149 -1.92 -17.76 10.62
C ASN A 149 -3.03 -18.13 9.63
N ILE A 150 -3.62 -17.13 8.96
CA ILE A 150 -4.69 -17.35 7.99
C ILE A 150 -4.51 -16.52 6.73
N LEU A 151 -5.08 -17.03 5.64
CA LEU A 151 -5.46 -16.23 4.47
C LEU A 151 -6.95 -15.91 4.56
N GLN A 152 -7.32 -14.66 4.32
CA GLN A 152 -8.70 -14.22 4.25
C GLN A 152 -9.01 -13.63 2.88
N VAL A 153 -10.29 -13.72 2.49
CA VAL A 153 -10.78 -13.12 1.25
C VAL A 153 -11.69 -11.95 1.59
N LEU A 154 -11.46 -10.80 0.95
CA LEU A 154 -12.41 -9.71 0.92
C LEU A 154 -12.96 -9.59 -0.50
N THR A 155 -14.27 -9.38 -0.61
CA THR A 155 -14.94 -9.11 -1.88
C THR A 155 -15.00 -7.61 -2.12
N PHE A 156 -14.58 -7.16 -3.30
CA PHE A 156 -14.62 -5.77 -3.72
C PHE A 156 -15.66 -5.57 -4.82
N ASP A 157 -16.66 -4.75 -4.54
CA ASP A 157 -17.68 -4.29 -5.47
C ASP A 157 -17.34 -2.87 -5.90
N GLU A 158 -16.57 -2.74 -6.98
CA GLU A 158 -16.06 -1.45 -7.46
C GLU A 158 -17.19 -0.46 -7.78
N PRO A 159 -18.27 -0.83 -8.51
CA PRO A 159 -19.36 0.10 -8.82
C PRO A 159 -20.04 0.72 -7.60
N ASN A 160 -20.15 -0.03 -6.51
CA ASN A 160 -20.78 0.42 -5.27
C ASN A 160 -19.73 0.88 -4.23
N GLU A 161 -18.43 0.80 -4.57
CA GLU A 161 -17.31 1.12 -3.69
C GLU A 161 -17.39 0.40 -2.34
N LYS A 162 -17.72 -0.90 -2.36
CA LYS A 162 -17.85 -1.72 -1.16
C LYS A 162 -16.74 -2.76 -1.09
N LEU A 163 -16.15 -2.86 0.10
CA LEU A 163 -15.20 -3.91 0.45
C LEU A 163 -15.76 -4.67 1.65
N LEU A 164 -16.00 -5.96 1.50
CA LEU A 164 -16.61 -6.81 2.52
C LEU A 164 -15.72 -8.01 2.83
N LEU A 165 -15.52 -8.30 4.11
CA LEU A 165 -14.88 -9.54 4.53
C LEU A 165 -15.81 -10.70 4.20
N SER A 166 -15.30 -11.73 3.51
CA SER A 166 -16.04 -12.97 3.28
C SER A 166 -15.81 -13.95 4.45
N ASP A 167 -16.71 -14.93 4.57
CA ASP A 167 -16.56 -16.01 5.55
C ASP A 167 -15.47 -17.03 5.15
N SER A 168 -14.84 -16.85 3.97
CA SER A 168 -13.81 -17.76 3.45
C SER A 168 -12.44 -17.44 4.03
N SER A 169 -11.82 -18.41 4.67
CA SER A 169 -10.45 -18.35 5.16
C SER A 169 -9.75 -19.69 5.02
N ILE A 170 -8.42 -19.66 4.94
CA ILE A 170 -7.56 -20.86 4.87
C ILE A 170 -6.49 -20.72 5.94
N GLU A 171 -6.28 -21.76 6.73
CA GLU A 171 -5.16 -21.82 7.66
C GLU A 171 -3.83 -21.96 6.89
N LEU A 172 -2.92 -21.03 7.16
CA LEU A 172 -1.58 -21.00 6.58
C LEU A 172 -0.61 -20.35 7.57
N PRO A 173 0.42 -21.08 8.05
CA PRO A 173 1.36 -20.51 9.03
C PRO A 173 2.07 -19.26 8.50
N ALA A 174 1.95 -18.17 9.25
CA ALA A 174 2.65 -16.90 9.06
C ALA A 174 2.73 -16.41 7.59
N PRO A 175 1.60 -16.20 6.87
CA PRO A 175 1.63 -15.73 5.48
C PRO A 175 2.21 -14.31 5.41
N VAL A 176 3.29 -14.13 4.64
CA VAL A 176 4.04 -12.87 4.58
C VAL A 176 4.08 -12.23 3.19
N CYS A 177 3.69 -12.98 2.16
CA CYS A 177 3.69 -12.51 0.78
C CYS A 177 2.60 -13.22 -0.02
N ILE A 178 1.86 -12.46 -0.82
CA ILE A 178 0.83 -12.96 -1.73
C ILE A 178 1.24 -12.62 -3.15
N ALA A 179 1.61 -13.63 -3.93
CA ALA A 179 1.89 -13.52 -5.35
C ALA A 179 0.72 -14.11 -6.17
N VAL A 180 0.40 -13.47 -7.28
CA VAL A 180 -0.62 -13.93 -8.23
C VAL A 180 0.05 -14.14 -9.57
N GLU A 181 -0.10 -15.33 -10.12
CA GLU A 181 0.29 -15.63 -11.51
C GLU A 181 -0.73 -14.97 -12.47
N ARG A 182 -0.23 -14.28 -13.48
CA ARG A 182 -1.04 -13.58 -14.50
C ARG A 182 -0.90 -14.25 -15.84
#